data_ccb1a27c59139e23fdcbeab462018530
#
_entry.id   ccb1a27c59139e23fdcbeab462018530
#
_cell.length_a   1.000
_cell.length_b   1.000
_cell.length_c   1.000
_cell.angle_alpha   90.00
_cell.angle_beta   90.00
_cell.angle_gamma   90.00
#
_symmetry.space_group_name_H-M   'P 1'
#
loop_
_entity.id
_entity.type
_entity.pdbx_description
1 polymer ?
#
loop_
_entity_poly.entity_id
_entity_poly.type
_entity_poly.pdbx_seq_one_letter_code
_entity_poly.pdbx_strand_id
1 'polypeptide(L)'
;MSFFRQTGTVTRSDAGQVHTDFDACVRAVQSKDARFDGWFFTAVLTTRIYCRPSCPVVPPKAENMTFYPSAAAAQQAGFRACKRCRPDASPGSPQWNERADLVARAMRLIADGVVDREGVPGLASRLGYSARQVERQLLAELGAGPLALARAQRAQTARLLIETTAMPLGDIAFAAGFSSIRTFNDTVREVFALTPGELRSRVAKGRPAATPGSLALRLPFRRPLTPDNLFGHLAATAVPGVEEWRAGAYRRTLRLPHGAGIVELRPLPDHIGCRLWLTDWRDLAQAISRCRRLLDLDADPLAVDALLSADPAMAPLVAKSPGRRVPRVVDGPEFAVRAVLGQQISTAAARTHAGRLVAAYGDPVDDPAGGLTHLFPTPAALAGHDPGELAMPQTRRDTLAGLLGALEAGGLDLDVGSDWQRARALLSALPGFGPWTVETIAMRALG
;
A
#
# COMPACT_ATOMS: atom_id res chain seq x y z
N MET A 1 4.67 24.32 -36.33
CA MET A 1 6.02 23.84 -36.62
C MET A 1 6.82 23.76 -35.34
N SER A 2 7.27 22.59 -34.98
CA SER A 2 8.43 22.24 -34.16
C SER A 2 8.53 22.83 -32.74
N PHE A 3 7.79 22.18 -31.78
CA PHE A 3 8.09 22.24 -30.35
C PHE A 3 7.81 20.91 -29.63
N PHE A 4 8.07 19.79 -30.29
CA PHE A 4 8.04 18.46 -29.68
C PHE A 4 9.34 17.71 -29.96
N ARG A 5 10.42 18.11 -29.30
CA ARG A 5 11.61 17.27 -29.13
C ARG A 5 12.33 17.66 -27.84
N GLN A 6 12.22 16.79 -26.90
CA GLN A 6 13.13 16.34 -25.83
C GLN A 6 12.37 16.03 -24.54
N THR A 7 11.44 15.06 -24.62
CA THR A 7 11.12 14.26 -23.44
C THR A 7 12.19 13.18 -23.40
N GLY A 8 13.27 13.43 -22.66
CA GLY A 8 14.24 12.39 -22.33
C GLY A 8 13.51 11.30 -21.59
N THR A 9 13.32 10.16 -22.24
CA THR A 9 12.81 8.93 -21.64
C THR A 9 13.82 8.53 -20.58
N VAL A 10 13.49 8.66 -19.30
CA VAL A 10 14.28 8.13 -18.19
C VAL A 10 14.32 6.63 -18.41
N THR A 11 15.47 6.10 -18.79
CA THR A 11 15.66 4.68 -19.03
C THR A 11 15.56 3.91 -17.72
N ARG A 12 15.16 2.66 -17.77
CA ARG A 12 14.94 1.78 -16.61
C ARG A 12 16.13 1.68 -15.62
N SER A 13 17.35 2.00 -16.08
CA SER A 13 18.58 2.05 -15.27
C SER A 13 18.71 3.31 -14.41
N ASP A 14 18.08 4.44 -14.81
CA ASP A 14 18.26 5.73 -14.14
C ASP A 14 17.15 6.03 -13.10
N ALA A 15 16.13 5.20 -13.03
CA ALA A 15 14.97 5.39 -12.19
C ALA A 15 15.28 5.42 -10.66
N GLY A 16 16.41 4.87 -10.24
CA GLY A 16 16.85 4.88 -8.81
C GLY A 16 17.52 6.18 -8.36
N GLN A 17 17.86 7.08 -9.28
CA GLN A 17 18.67 8.26 -8.98
C GLN A 17 18.10 9.58 -9.56
N VAL A 18 16.80 9.67 -9.79
CA VAL A 18 16.16 10.89 -10.33
C VAL A 18 16.54 12.15 -9.54
N HIS A 19 16.68 12.03 -8.21
CA HIS A 19 17.06 13.16 -7.34
C HIS A 19 18.50 13.65 -7.55
N THR A 20 19.36 12.93 -8.26
CA THR A 20 20.74 13.33 -8.57
C THR A 20 20.85 14.14 -9.86
N ASP A 21 19.86 14.10 -10.75
CA ASP A 21 19.74 14.99 -11.89
C ASP A 21 19.10 16.30 -11.44
N PHE A 22 19.94 17.24 -11.02
CA PHE A 22 19.52 18.53 -10.49
C PHE A 22 18.62 19.29 -11.47
N ASP A 23 18.99 19.35 -12.74
CA ASP A 23 18.24 20.12 -13.75
C ASP A 23 16.88 19.50 -14.07
N ALA A 24 16.80 18.15 -14.11
CA ALA A 24 15.52 17.47 -14.26
C ALA A 24 14.60 17.72 -13.07
N CYS A 25 15.13 17.66 -11.84
CA CYS A 25 14.38 17.98 -10.64
C CYS A 25 13.89 19.44 -10.63
N VAL A 26 14.74 20.39 -10.99
CA VAL A 26 14.34 21.82 -11.10
C VAL A 26 13.21 22.00 -12.11
N ARG A 27 13.32 21.40 -13.30
CA ARG A 27 12.24 21.45 -14.31
C ARG A 27 10.92 20.87 -13.80
N ALA A 28 10.96 19.73 -13.12
CA ALA A 28 9.77 19.10 -12.54
C ALA A 28 9.09 19.99 -11.49
N VAL A 29 9.88 20.68 -10.65
CA VAL A 29 9.37 21.62 -9.64
C VAL A 29 8.80 22.87 -10.28
N GLN A 30 9.47 23.44 -11.26
CA GLN A 30 9.01 24.64 -11.97
C GLN A 30 7.71 24.41 -12.74
N SER A 31 7.55 23.24 -13.35
CA SER A 31 6.32 22.82 -14.02
C SER A 31 5.26 22.28 -13.07
N LYS A 32 5.56 22.15 -11.78
CA LYS A 32 4.68 21.56 -10.76
C LYS A 32 4.19 20.17 -11.16
N ASP A 33 5.09 19.34 -11.68
CA ASP A 33 4.78 18.06 -12.28
C ASP A 33 4.46 17.00 -11.21
N ALA A 34 3.18 16.69 -11.08
CA ALA A 34 2.69 15.70 -10.10
C ALA A 34 3.16 14.27 -10.37
N ARG A 35 3.67 13.94 -11.56
CA ARG A 35 4.24 12.64 -11.89
C ARG A 35 5.42 12.29 -11.00
N PHE A 36 6.18 13.31 -10.60
CA PHE A 36 7.35 13.14 -9.73
C PHE A 36 7.03 13.14 -8.23
N ASP A 37 5.78 13.31 -7.82
CA ASP A 37 5.40 13.23 -6.41
C ASP A 37 5.73 11.84 -5.85
N GLY A 38 6.49 11.81 -4.75
CA GLY A 38 6.98 10.58 -4.14
C GLY A 38 8.28 10.01 -4.74
N TRP A 39 8.73 10.51 -5.89
CA TRP A 39 10.03 10.12 -6.47
C TRP A 39 11.19 10.86 -5.81
N PHE A 40 11.00 12.14 -5.53
CA PHE A 40 11.94 12.96 -4.77
C PHE A 40 11.21 14.07 -4.01
N PHE A 41 11.94 14.72 -3.12
CA PHE A 41 11.45 15.83 -2.31
C PHE A 41 12.36 17.03 -2.52
N THR A 42 11.77 18.20 -2.75
CA THR A 42 12.48 19.46 -2.91
C THR A 42 12.61 20.13 -1.56
N ALA A 43 13.82 20.38 -1.11
CA ALA A 43 14.09 21.11 0.12
C ALA A 43 14.59 22.53 -0.19
N VAL A 44 13.98 23.52 0.46
CA VAL A 44 14.26 24.95 0.26
C VAL A 44 15.22 25.42 1.34
N LEU A 45 16.43 25.74 0.97
CA LEU A 45 17.53 26.09 1.89
C LEU A 45 17.21 27.29 2.78
N THR A 46 16.56 28.31 2.24
CA THR A 46 16.24 29.56 2.93
C THR A 46 15.13 29.42 3.99
N THR A 47 14.17 28.53 3.76
CA THR A 47 13.00 28.37 4.65
C THR A 47 13.03 27.12 5.49
N ARG A 48 14.00 26.22 5.24
CA ARG A 48 14.13 24.92 5.85
C ARG A 48 12.85 24.07 5.73
N ILE A 49 12.15 24.17 4.57
CA ILE A 49 10.93 23.45 4.26
C ILE A 49 11.20 22.47 3.13
N TYR A 50 10.72 21.22 3.24
CA TYR A 50 10.68 20.32 2.11
C TYR A 50 9.25 20.19 1.54
N CYS A 51 9.16 20.07 0.22
CA CYS A 51 7.93 20.03 -0.57
C CYS A 51 7.94 18.81 -1.50
N ARG A 52 6.77 18.45 -2.00
CA ARG A 52 6.67 17.58 -3.18
C ARG A 52 6.84 18.43 -4.46
N PRO A 53 7.23 17.83 -5.60
CA PRO A 53 7.40 18.55 -6.88
C PRO A 53 6.17 19.36 -7.30
N SER A 54 4.97 18.81 -7.15
CA SER A 54 3.71 19.47 -7.52
C SER A 54 3.21 20.51 -6.51
N CYS A 55 4.08 21.05 -5.65
CA CYS A 55 3.68 22.04 -4.65
C CYS A 55 3.02 23.27 -5.30
N PRO A 56 1.81 23.71 -4.85
CA PRO A 56 1.13 24.88 -5.45
C PRO A 56 1.79 26.22 -5.13
N VAL A 57 2.77 26.26 -4.23
CA VAL A 57 3.53 27.47 -3.89
C VAL A 57 4.39 27.88 -5.08
N VAL A 58 4.75 29.16 -5.16
CA VAL A 58 5.71 29.66 -6.15
C VAL A 58 7.03 28.89 -5.97
N PRO A 59 7.56 28.27 -7.05
CA PRO A 59 8.84 27.57 -6.98
C PRO A 59 9.97 28.49 -6.49
N PRO A 60 10.86 28.01 -5.61
CA PRO A 60 12.03 28.78 -5.22
C PRO A 60 13.00 28.91 -6.39
N LYS A 61 13.98 29.83 -6.27
CA LYS A 61 15.09 29.90 -7.23
C LYS A 61 15.92 28.60 -7.14
N ALA A 62 16.46 28.16 -8.29
CA ALA A 62 17.23 26.90 -8.37
C ALA A 62 18.39 26.85 -7.36
N GLU A 63 19.10 27.96 -7.16
CA GLU A 63 20.20 28.11 -6.19
C GLU A 63 19.81 27.83 -4.73
N ASN A 64 18.51 27.92 -4.40
CA ASN A 64 17.96 27.67 -3.07
C ASN A 64 17.30 26.27 -2.95
N MET A 65 17.45 25.40 -3.96
CA MET A 65 16.89 24.06 -3.95
C MET A 65 17.97 23.02 -3.67
N THR A 66 17.58 22.00 -2.92
CA THR A 66 18.29 20.72 -2.86
C THR A 66 17.26 19.59 -2.88
N PHE A 67 17.66 18.40 -3.31
CA PHE A 67 16.73 17.30 -3.55
C PHE A 67 17.09 16.09 -2.71
N TYR A 68 16.07 15.41 -2.19
CA TYR A 68 16.21 14.25 -1.35
C TYR A 68 15.35 13.08 -1.90
N PRO A 69 15.86 11.84 -1.84
CA PRO A 69 15.14 10.67 -2.35
C PRO A 69 13.97 10.25 -1.43
N SER A 70 13.95 10.73 -0.19
CA SER A 70 12.89 10.41 0.76
C SER A 70 12.57 11.58 1.69
N ALA A 71 11.34 11.61 2.21
CA ALA A 71 10.95 12.55 3.26
C ALA A 71 11.82 12.40 4.51
N ALA A 72 12.20 11.17 4.85
CA ALA A 72 13.06 10.87 5.99
C ALA A 72 14.45 11.48 5.84
N ALA A 73 15.06 11.41 4.64
CA ALA A 73 16.35 12.05 4.36
C ALA A 73 16.27 13.57 4.50
N ALA A 74 15.21 14.20 3.97
CA ALA A 74 14.99 15.64 4.14
C ALA A 74 14.80 16.02 5.62
N GLN A 75 14.06 15.23 6.39
CA GLN A 75 13.87 15.45 7.83
C GLN A 75 15.18 15.32 8.61
N GLN A 76 15.99 14.31 8.32
CA GLN A 76 17.32 14.15 8.95
C GLN A 76 18.26 15.29 8.63
N ALA A 77 18.15 15.89 7.43
CA ALA A 77 18.88 17.11 7.06
C ALA A 77 18.31 18.39 7.72
N GLY A 78 17.32 18.26 8.61
CA GLY A 78 16.73 19.34 9.38
C GLY A 78 15.71 20.19 8.62
N PHE A 79 15.07 19.64 7.56
CA PHE A 79 13.96 20.29 6.89
C PHE A 79 12.62 19.80 7.45
N ARG A 80 11.64 20.70 7.54
CA ARG A 80 10.29 20.37 7.99
C ARG A 80 9.31 20.27 6.81
N ALA A 81 8.24 19.53 6.99
CA ALA A 81 7.23 19.32 5.97
C ALA A 81 6.47 20.61 5.63
N CYS A 82 6.23 20.85 4.33
CA CYS A 82 5.42 21.95 3.86
C CYS A 82 3.96 21.78 4.31
N LYS A 83 3.41 22.81 4.97
CA LYS A 83 2.02 22.80 5.45
C LYS A 83 0.98 22.88 4.33
N ARG A 84 1.36 23.43 3.15
CA ARG A 84 0.46 23.61 2.00
C ARG A 84 0.35 22.37 1.14
N CYS A 85 1.46 21.84 0.66
CA CYS A 85 1.45 20.69 -0.26
C CYS A 85 1.37 19.35 0.47
N ARG A 86 1.65 19.32 1.77
CA ARG A 86 1.58 18.10 2.59
C ARG A 86 2.36 16.95 1.93
N PRO A 87 3.70 17.07 1.82
CA PRO A 87 4.51 16.08 1.09
C PRO A 87 4.42 14.68 1.74
N ASP A 88 4.04 14.64 3.01
CA ASP A 88 3.73 13.45 3.78
C ASP A 88 2.48 12.70 3.31
N ALA A 89 1.53 13.36 2.63
CA ALA A 89 0.30 12.77 2.10
C ALA A 89 0.39 12.39 0.61
N SER A 90 1.56 12.52 0.00
CA SER A 90 1.78 12.10 -1.40
C SER A 90 1.73 10.57 -1.51
N PRO A 91 1.29 10.02 -2.66
CA PRO A 91 1.48 8.60 -2.95
C PRO A 91 2.95 8.21 -2.80
N GLY A 92 3.22 6.97 -2.37
CA GLY A 92 4.57 6.42 -2.32
C GLY A 92 5.24 6.38 -3.69
N SER A 93 6.55 6.10 -3.75
CA SER A 93 7.21 5.89 -5.04
C SER A 93 6.66 4.64 -5.73
N PRO A 94 6.26 4.71 -7.02
CA PRO A 94 5.83 3.53 -7.77
C PRO A 94 6.89 2.43 -7.80
N GLN A 95 8.17 2.80 -7.77
CA GLN A 95 9.30 1.86 -7.80
C GLN A 95 9.24 0.82 -6.67
N TRP A 96 8.71 1.16 -5.51
CA TRP A 96 8.63 0.23 -4.40
C TRP A 96 7.61 -0.89 -4.62
N ASN A 97 6.65 -0.66 -5.51
CA ASN A 97 5.66 -1.66 -5.88
C ASN A 97 6.04 -2.46 -7.14
N GLU A 98 6.95 -1.93 -7.95
CA GLU A 98 7.35 -2.54 -9.24
C GLU A 98 8.68 -3.29 -9.17
N ARG A 99 9.49 -3.04 -8.14
CA ARG A 99 10.82 -3.65 -7.97
C ARG A 99 10.79 -4.76 -6.93
N ALA A 100 11.45 -5.86 -7.28
CA ALA A 100 11.64 -6.99 -6.38
C ALA A 100 12.94 -6.91 -5.56
N ASP A 101 13.69 -5.80 -5.67
CA ASP A 101 14.96 -5.63 -4.97
C ASP A 101 14.79 -5.40 -3.45
N LEU A 102 15.92 -5.47 -2.74
CA LEU A 102 15.97 -5.36 -1.29
C LEU A 102 15.32 -4.06 -0.77
N VAL A 103 15.62 -2.92 -1.42
CA VAL A 103 15.14 -1.61 -0.96
C VAL A 103 13.62 -1.49 -1.11
N ALA A 104 13.08 -1.94 -2.25
CA ALA A 104 11.64 -1.94 -2.48
C ALA A 104 10.91 -2.89 -1.51
N ARG A 105 11.47 -4.09 -1.28
CA ARG A 105 10.94 -5.04 -0.28
C ARG A 105 10.97 -4.44 1.13
N ALA A 106 12.07 -3.81 1.53
CA ALA A 106 12.21 -3.13 2.81
C ALA A 106 11.17 -2.02 2.96
N MET A 107 10.96 -1.18 1.94
CA MET A 107 9.98 -0.10 1.99
C MET A 107 8.55 -0.60 2.14
N ARG A 108 8.18 -1.69 1.45
CA ARG A 108 6.87 -2.31 1.63
C ARG A 108 6.66 -2.85 3.05
N LEU A 109 7.68 -3.49 3.63
CA LEU A 109 7.64 -3.99 5.01
C LEU A 109 7.60 -2.86 6.05
N ILE A 110 8.34 -1.76 5.82
CA ILE A 110 8.29 -0.57 6.67
C ILE A 110 6.89 0.06 6.60
N ALA A 111 6.30 0.20 5.41
CA ALA A 111 4.95 0.71 5.25
C ALA A 111 3.88 -0.18 5.91
N ASP A 112 4.13 -1.50 5.98
CA ASP A 112 3.30 -2.47 6.70
C ASP A 112 3.58 -2.48 8.23
N GLY A 113 4.46 -1.62 8.73
CA GLY A 113 4.73 -1.45 10.16
C GLY A 113 5.64 -2.53 10.79
N VAL A 114 6.38 -3.29 10.00
CA VAL A 114 7.27 -4.35 10.53
C VAL A 114 8.32 -3.79 11.48
N VAL A 115 8.90 -2.62 11.17
CA VAL A 115 9.90 -1.98 12.06
C VAL A 115 9.29 -1.57 13.39
N ASP A 116 8.02 -1.21 13.43
CA ASP A 116 7.32 -0.81 14.66
C ASP A 116 7.00 -2.01 15.55
N ARG A 117 6.71 -3.17 14.95
CA ARG A 117 6.38 -4.41 15.68
C ARG A 117 7.61 -5.24 16.07
N GLU A 118 8.56 -5.37 15.15
CA GLU A 118 9.66 -6.35 15.24
C GLU A 118 11.05 -5.69 15.25
N GLY A 119 11.10 -4.36 15.13
CA GLY A 119 12.36 -3.61 15.04
C GLY A 119 13.13 -3.87 13.74
N VAL A 120 14.34 -3.32 13.68
CA VAL A 120 15.25 -3.53 12.54
C VAL A 120 15.72 -5.00 12.41
N PRO A 121 15.92 -5.74 13.51
CA PRO A 121 16.23 -7.17 13.41
C PRO A 121 15.12 -7.97 12.71
N GLY A 122 13.85 -7.71 13.01
CA GLY A 122 12.71 -8.36 12.37
C GLY A 122 12.63 -8.03 10.87
N LEU A 123 12.82 -6.75 10.51
CA LEU A 123 12.91 -6.34 9.09
C LEU A 123 14.03 -7.11 8.36
N ALA A 124 15.21 -7.17 8.95
CA ALA A 124 16.36 -7.85 8.37
C ALA A 124 16.14 -9.36 8.20
N SER A 125 15.54 -10.01 9.21
CA SER A 125 15.16 -11.42 9.17
C SER A 125 14.19 -11.73 8.02
N ARG A 126 13.12 -10.93 7.89
CA ARG A 126 12.13 -11.08 6.82
C ARG A 126 12.71 -10.88 5.42
N LEU A 127 13.71 -10.02 5.30
CA LEU A 127 14.41 -9.78 4.04
C LEU A 127 15.44 -10.88 3.71
N GLY A 128 15.91 -11.64 4.70
CA GLY A 128 16.97 -12.63 4.54
C GLY A 128 18.38 -12.02 4.50
N TYR A 129 18.58 -10.84 5.14
CA TYR A 129 19.85 -10.11 5.15
C TYR A 129 20.24 -9.70 6.57
N SER A 130 21.49 -9.30 6.77
CA SER A 130 21.92 -8.70 8.05
C SER A 130 21.36 -7.27 8.20
N ALA A 131 21.09 -6.84 9.44
CA ALA A 131 20.62 -5.48 9.72
C ALA A 131 21.58 -4.40 9.14
N ARG A 132 22.89 -4.61 9.23
CA ARG A 132 23.91 -3.72 8.66
C ARG A 132 23.81 -3.61 7.13
N GLN A 133 23.52 -4.71 6.46
CA GLN A 133 23.37 -4.73 5.00
C GLN A 133 22.10 -4.01 4.55
N VAL A 134 20.97 -4.23 5.25
CA VAL A 134 19.72 -3.51 5.02
C VAL A 134 19.91 -2.02 5.23
N GLU A 135 20.52 -1.62 6.35
CA GLU A 135 20.79 -0.21 6.64
C GLU A 135 21.66 0.45 5.58
N ARG A 136 22.76 -0.20 5.17
CA ARG A 136 23.66 0.31 4.13
C ARG A 136 22.94 0.52 2.79
N GLN A 137 22.07 -0.41 2.38
CA GLN A 137 21.35 -0.29 1.10
C GLN A 137 20.28 0.82 1.16
N LEU A 138 19.54 0.91 2.27
CA LEU A 138 18.56 1.98 2.46
C LEU A 138 19.21 3.36 2.53
N LEU A 139 20.34 3.49 3.22
CA LEU A 139 21.11 4.74 3.25
C LEU A 139 21.62 5.13 1.85
N ALA A 140 22.12 4.17 1.08
CA ALA A 140 22.66 4.44 -0.26
C ALA A 140 21.59 4.90 -1.25
N GLU A 141 20.38 4.29 -1.24
CA GLU A 141 19.32 4.63 -2.20
C GLU A 141 18.38 5.73 -1.70
N LEU A 142 18.02 5.70 -0.41
CA LEU A 142 16.98 6.57 0.16
C LEU A 142 17.52 7.67 1.08
N GLY A 143 18.83 7.69 1.29
CA GLY A 143 19.48 8.67 2.18
C GLY A 143 19.05 8.56 3.64
N ALA A 144 18.38 7.48 4.04
CA ALA A 144 17.87 7.29 5.40
C ALA A 144 17.83 5.80 5.76
N GLY A 145 18.18 5.47 7.00
CA GLY A 145 18.11 4.11 7.52
C GLY A 145 16.68 3.70 7.94
N PRO A 146 16.46 2.41 8.27
CA PRO A 146 15.14 1.84 8.55
C PRO A 146 14.40 2.56 9.67
N LEU A 147 15.08 2.94 10.75
CA LEU A 147 14.45 3.65 11.88
C LEU A 147 13.95 5.05 11.51
N ALA A 148 14.71 5.78 10.66
CA ALA A 148 14.32 7.10 10.20
C ALA A 148 13.13 7.03 9.24
N LEU A 149 13.12 6.03 8.35
CA LEU A 149 12.00 5.77 7.44
C LEU A 149 10.72 5.41 8.22
N ALA A 150 10.82 4.51 9.18
CA ALA A 150 9.70 4.15 10.07
C ALA A 150 9.23 5.37 10.90
N ARG A 151 10.16 6.21 11.41
CA ARG A 151 9.81 7.44 12.12
C ARG A 151 9.03 8.42 11.26
N ALA A 152 9.42 8.59 10.00
CA ALA A 152 8.69 9.43 9.05
C ALA A 152 7.28 8.88 8.80
N GLN A 153 7.12 7.57 8.69
CA GLN A 153 5.83 6.90 8.54
C GLN A 153 4.94 7.11 9.78
N ARG A 154 5.49 6.93 10.99
CA ARG A 154 4.77 7.20 12.25
C ARG A 154 4.29 8.65 12.35
N ALA A 155 5.15 9.61 11.97
CA ALA A 155 4.76 11.02 11.96
C ALA A 155 3.58 11.29 11.03
N GLN A 156 3.56 10.66 9.85
CA GLN A 156 2.47 10.74 8.89
C GLN A 156 1.17 10.15 9.45
N THR A 157 1.24 8.94 10.03
CA THR A 157 0.10 8.28 10.67
C THR A 157 -0.45 9.11 11.83
N ALA A 158 0.42 9.64 12.69
CA ALA A 158 0.06 10.53 13.78
C ALA A 158 -0.69 11.77 13.29
N ARG A 159 -0.17 12.44 12.27
CA ARG A 159 -0.83 13.60 11.67
C ARG A 159 -2.21 13.26 11.14
N LEU A 160 -2.31 12.14 10.42
CA LEU A 160 -3.59 11.68 9.89
C LEU A 160 -4.62 11.49 11.01
N LEU A 161 -4.25 10.79 12.09
CA LEU A 161 -5.12 10.59 13.25
C LEU A 161 -5.49 11.90 13.97
N ILE A 162 -4.52 12.80 14.16
CA ILE A 162 -4.75 14.10 14.78
C ILE A 162 -5.78 14.91 13.98
N GLU A 163 -5.67 14.89 12.65
CA GLU A 163 -6.52 15.70 11.76
C GLU A 163 -7.89 15.08 11.51
N THR A 164 -8.03 13.74 11.60
CA THR A 164 -9.25 13.05 11.18
C THR A 164 -10.07 12.45 12.32
N THR A 165 -9.49 12.33 13.54
CA THR A 165 -10.18 11.69 14.68
C THR A 165 -10.36 12.62 15.87
N ALA A 166 -11.32 12.30 16.75
CA ALA A 166 -11.47 12.91 18.06
C ALA A 166 -10.69 12.17 19.16
N MET A 167 -9.91 11.13 18.80
CA MET A 167 -9.13 10.29 19.71
C MET A 167 -8.23 11.15 20.62
N PRO A 168 -8.08 10.83 21.92
CA PRO A 168 -7.12 11.50 22.79
C PRO A 168 -5.70 11.48 22.21
N LEU A 169 -4.96 12.58 22.40
CA LEU A 169 -3.60 12.68 21.81
C LEU A 169 -2.64 11.61 22.35
N GLY A 170 -2.82 11.17 23.60
CA GLY A 170 -2.08 10.06 24.18
C GLY A 170 -2.33 8.75 23.42
N ASP A 171 -3.60 8.46 23.11
CA ASP A 171 -3.98 7.24 22.38
C ASP A 171 -3.46 7.28 20.93
N ILE A 172 -3.48 8.46 20.30
CA ILE A 172 -2.89 8.66 18.98
C ILE A 172 -1.39 8.36 18.97
N ALA A 173 -0.66 8.69 20.02
CA ALA A 173 0.76 8.39 20.10
C ALA A 173 1.01 6.88 19.93
N PHE A 174 0.28 6.05 20.68
CA PHE A 174 0.42 4.60 20.60
C PHE A 174 -0.16 4.01 19.31
N ALA A 175 -1.32 4.50 18.89
CA ALA A 175 -1.93 4.08 17.62
C ALA A 175 -1.07 4.39 16.38
N ALA A 176 -0.27 5.44 16.44
CA ALA A 176 0.70 5.78 15.40
C ALA A 176 2.03 5.05 15.50
N GLY A 177 2.19 4.12 16.45
CA GLY A 177 3.38 3.28 16.62
C GLY A 177 4.51 3.92 17.44
N PHE A 178 4.24 4.99 18.20
CA PHE A 178 5.22 5.55 19.12
C PHE A 178 5.26 4.78 20.44
N SER A 179 6.44 4.54 20.97
CA SER A 179 6.64 3.89 22.26
C SER A 179 6.39 4.81 23.46
N SER A 180 6.32 6.13 23.26
CA SER A 180 6.05 7.10 24.32
C SER A 180 5.42 8.39 23.79
N ILE A 181 4.63 9.04 24.64
CA ILE A 181 4.02 10.36 24.35
C ILE A 181 5.09 11.42 24.14
N ARG A 182 6.23 11.33 24.84
CA ARG A 182 7.34 12.25 24.66
C ARG A 182 7.92 12.19 23.25
N THR A 183 8.27 11.00 22.78
CA THR A 183 8.82 10.80 21.43
C THR A 183 7.81 11.23 20.34
N PHE A 184 6.52 10.97 20.57
CA PHE A 184 5.44 11.45 19.69
C PHE A 184 5.43 12.98 19.62
N ASN A 185 5.40 13.69 20.76
CA ASN A 185 5.37 15.15 20.80
C ASN A 185 6.59 15.76 20.11
N ASP A 186 7.80 15.22 20.41
CA ASP A 186 9.05 15.70 19.83
C ASP A 186 9.09 15.49 18.32
N THR A 187 8.68 14.30 17.86
CA THR A 187 8.63 14.00 16.42
C THR A 187 7.61 14.88 15.67
N VAL A 188 6.40 15.04 16.20
CA VAL A 188 5.38 15.90 15.58
C VAL A 188 5.86 17.35 15.51
N ARG A 189 6.48 17.86 16.57
CA ARG A 189 7.02 19.22 16.60
C ARG A 189 8.16 19.41 15.60
N GLU A 190 9.07 18.45 15.52
CA GLU A 190 10.21 18.51 14.61
C GLU A 190 9.76 18.45 13.15
N VAL A 191 8.89 17.49 12.80
CA VAL A 191 8.47 17.26 11.41
C VAL A 191 7.52 18.35 10.90
N PHE A 192 6.59 18.83 11.73
CA PHE A 192 5.53 19.75 11.31
C PHE A 192 5.67 21.19 11.83
N ALA A 193 6.64 21.44 12.72
CA ALA A 193 6.80 22.73 13.42
C ALA A 193 5.53 23.19 14.13
N LEU A 194 4.79 22.24 14.72
CA LEU A 194 3.56 22.43 15.48
C LEU A 194 3.46 21.34 16.54
N THR A 195 2.88 21.68 17.67
CA THR A 195 2.49 20.66 18.65
C THR A 195 1.29 19.85 18.15
N PRO A 196 1.06 18.62 18.64
CA PRO A 196 -0.14 17.86 18.33
C PRO A 196 -1.46 18.63 18.59
N GLY A 197 -1.51 19.41 19.67
CA GLY A 197 -2.66 20.26 20.00
C GLY A 197 -2.90 21.36 18.97
N GLU A 198 -1.84 22.03 18.53
CA GLU A 198 -1.93 23.06 17.48
C GLU A 198 -2.32 22.47 16.12
N LEU A 199 -1.83 21.27 15.78
CA LEU A 199 -2.27 20.56 14.58
C LEU A 199 -3.78 20.28 14.63
N ARG A 200 -4.27 19.82 15.78
CA ARG A 200 -5.68 19.52 16.00
C ARG A 200 -6.56 20.77 15.90
N SER A 201 -6.17 21.87 16.55
CA SER A 201 -6.95 23.10 16.59
C SER A 201 -7.14 23.76 15.22
N ARG A 202 -6.18 23.56 14.30
CA ARG A 202 -6.25 24.08 12.92
C ARG A 202 -7.31 23.38 12.07
N VAL A 203 -7.66 22.15 12.39
CA VAL A 203 -8.61 21.32 11.62
C VAL A 203 -10.01 21.33 12.21
N ALA A 204 -10.18 21.80 13.45
CA ALA A 204 -11.44 21.76 14.19
C ALA A 204 -12.61 22.52 13.50
N LYS A 205 -12.31 23.45 12.58
CA LYS A 205 -13.30 24.18 11.79
C LYS A 205 -13.60 23.44 10.49
N GLY A 206 -14.48 22.43 10.51
CA GLY A 206 -14.94 21.73 9.30
C GLY A 206 -14.89 20.20 9.35
N ARG A 207 -14.85 19.61 10.52
CA ARG A 207 -14.90 18.15 10.68
C ARG A 207 -16.26 17.59 10.27
N PRO A 208 -16.31 16.59 9.37
CA PRO A 208 -17.52 15.77 9.25
C PRO A 208 -17.76 15.05 10.57
N ALA A 209 -19.03 14.87 10.93
CA ALA A 209 -19.42 14.11 12.13
C ALA A 209 -18.79 12.71 12.06
N ALA A 210 -17.95 12.38 13.03
CA ALA A 210 -17.35 11.07 13.12
C ALA A 210 -18.44 10.05 13.50
N THR A 211 -18.59 9.00 12.71
CA THR A 211 -19.40 7.86 13.13
C THR A 211 -18.65 7.17 14.28
N PRO A 212 -19.26 6.98 15.44
CA PRO A 212 -18.60 6.35 16.58
C PRO A 212 -17.96 5.01 16.18
N GLY A 213 -16.73 4.76 16.65
CA GLY A 213 -16.00 3.52 16.38
C GLY A 213 -15.39 3.40 14.96
N SER A 214 -15.56 4.39 14.09
CA SER A 214 -14.98 4.36 12.73
C SER A 214 -14.09 5.56 12.44
N LEU A 215 -13.15 5.36 11.51
CA LEU A 215 -12.25 6.38 11.00
C LEU A 215 -12.51 6.59 9.49
N ALA A 216 -12.86 7.82 9.11
CA ALA A 216 -12.99 8.20 7.70
C ALA A 216 -11.73 8.88 7.19
N LEU A 217 -11.21 8.38 6.07
CA LEU A 217 -9.96 8.81 5.44
C LEU A 217 -10.17 9.12 3.96
N ARG A 218 -9.25 9.89 3.42
CA ARG A 218 -9.10 10.14 1.98
C ARG A 218 -7.82 9.47 1.53
N LEU A 219 -7.91 8.48 0.64
CA LEU A 219 -6.74 7.83 0.05
C LEU A 219 -6.48 8.48 -1.31
N PRO A 220 -5.43 9.31 -1.43
CA PRO A 220 -5.08 9.92 -2.70
C PRO A 220 -4.49 8.88 -3.65
N PHE A 221 -4.62 9.12 -4.97
CA PHE A 221 -4.04 8.31 -6.04
C PHE A 221 -3.41 9.20 -7.12
N ARG A 222 -2.54 8.61 -7.95
CA ARG A 222 -2.05 9.29 -9.16
C ARG A 222 -3.09 9.23 -10.26
N ARG A 223 -3.30 10.35 -10.96
CA ARG A 223 -4.22 10.44 -12.08
C ARG A 223 -3.54 10.06 -13.39
N PRO A 224 -4.30 9.50 -14.35
CA PRO A 224 -5.70 9.15 -14.29
C PRO A 224 -5.99 7.88 -13.47
N LEU A 225 -7.24 7.67 -13.12
CA LEU A 225 -7.75 6.43 -12.54
C LEU A 225 -9.13 6.15 -13.13
N THR A 226 -9.30 4.96 -13.74
CA THR A 226 -10.58 4.42 -14.15
C THR A 226 -11.04 3.41 -13.09
N PRO A 227 -11.93 3.81 -12.15
CA PRO A 227 -12.24 2.98 -10.99
C PRO A 227 -13.14 1.78 -11.33
N ASP A 228 -13.89 1.83 -12.42
CA ASP A 228 -14.90 0.84 -12.77
C ASP A 228 -14.33 -0.57 -12.93
N ASN A 229 -13.13 -0.69 -13.53
CA ASN A 229 -12.48 -2.00 -13.67
C ASN A 229 -12.08 -2.60 -12.32
N LEU A 230 -11.65 -1.77 -11.35
CA LEU A 230 -11.26 -2.22 -10.01
C LEU A 230 -12.49 -2.65 -9.22
N PHE A 231 -13.43 -1.75 -9.03
CA PHE A 231 -14.61 -1.98 -8.20
C PHE A 231 -15.56 -2.99 -8.83
N GLY A 232 -15.69 -2.99 -10.17
CA GLY A 232 -16.46 -4.00 -10.90
C GLY A 232 -15.88 -5.41 -10.72
N HIS A 233 -14.54 -5.55 -10.78
CA HIS A 233 -13.87 -6.83 -10.51
C HIS A 233 -14.06 -7.26 -9.05
N LEU A 234 -13.82 -6.37 -8.09
CA LEU A 234 -13.98 -6.68 -6.66
C LEU A 234 -15.43 -7.09 -6.33
N ALA A 235 -16.42 -6.41 -6.89
CA ALA A 235 -17.83 -6.76 -6.72
C ALA A 235 -18.16 -8.13 -7.34
N ALA A 236 -17.67 -8.40 -8.56
CA ALA A 236 -17.92 -9.65 -9.27
C ALA A 236 -17.28 -10.87 -8.56
N THR A 237 -16.17 -10.68 -7.87
CA THR A 237 -15.41 -11.73 -7.18
C THR A 237 -15.61 -11.76 -5.67
N ALA A 238 -16.47 -10.91 -5.12
CA ALA A 238 -16.70 -10.76 -3.68
C ALA A 238 -17.13 -12.08 -3.03
N VAL A 239 -16.42 -12.52 -1.99
CA VAL A 239 -16.70 -13.74 -1.24
C VAL A 239 -17.75 -13.45 -0.15
N PRO A 240 -18.89 -14.15 -0.13
CA PRO A 240 -19.91 -13.96 0.91
C PRO A 240 -19.34 -14.09 2.33
N GLY A 241 -19.74 -13.19 3.20
CA GLY A 241 -19.28 -13.13 4.59
C GLY A 241 -17.98 -12.36 4.80
N VAL A 242 -17.11 -12.27 3.78
CA VAL A 242 -15.82 -11.55 3.83
C VAL A 242 -15.87 -10.25 3.04
N GLU A 243 -16.57 -10.25 1.90
CA GLU A 243 -16.60 -9.14 0.95
C GLU A 243 -18.02 -8.87 0.46
N GLU A 244 -18.36 -7.60 0.26
CA GLU A 244 -19.62 -7.19 -0.37
C GLU A 244 -19.47 -5.88 -1.15
N TRP A 245 -20.35 -5.70 -2.14
CA TRP A 245 -20.60 -4.42 -2.77
C TRP A 245 -21.97 -3.90 -2.30
N ARG A 246 -21.99 -2.79 -1.58
CA ARG A 246 -23.21 -2.23 -1.01
C ARG A 246 -23.22 -0.71 -1.07
N ALA A 247 -24.33 -0.15 -1.53
CA ALA A 247 -24.56 1.32 -1.59
C ALA A 247 -23.42 2.11 -2.27
N GLY A 248 -22.85 1.57 -3.36
CA GLY A 248 -21.76 2.23 -4.11
C GLY A 248 -20.40 2.16 -3.44
N ALA A 249 -20.21 1.25 -2.50
CA ALA A 249 -18.95 1.00 -1.83
C ALA A 249 -18.61 -0.49 -1.80
N TYR A 250 -17.33 -0.80 -1.91
CA TYR A 250 -16.80 -2.12 -1.64
C TYR A 250 -16.45 -2.22 -0.16
N ARG A 251 -16.90 -3.26 0.50
CA ARG A 251 -16.64 -3.54 1.91
C ARG A 251 -15.98 -4.89 2.08
N ARG A 252 -15.05 -5.00 3.02
CA ARG A 252 -14.45 -6.29 3.38
C ARG A 252 -13.90 -6.31 4.79
N THR A 253 -13.74 -7.53 5.31
CA THR A 253 -13.00 -7.79 6.53
C THR A 253 -11.49 -7.83 6.26
N LEU A 254 -10.69 -7.50 7.26
CA LEU A 254 -9.22 -7.51 7.23
C LEU A 254 -8.69 -8.28 8.44
N ARG A 255 -7.85 -9.28 8.21
CA ARG A 255 -7.02 -9.89 9.25
C ARG A 255 -5.78 -9.05 9.45
N LEU A 256 -5.56 -8.56 10.65
CA LEU A 256 -4.47 -7.64 10.98
C LEU A 256 -3.65 -8.21 12.15
N PRO A 257 -2.42 -7.73 12.41
CA PRO A 257 -1.55 -8.31 13.43
C PRO A 257 -2.09 -8.30 14.86
N HIS A 258 -2.87 -7.28 15.23
CA HIS A 258 -3.40 -7.13 16.59
C HIS A 258 -4.90 -7.40 16.66
N GLY A 259 -5.55 -7.75 15.54
CA GLY A 259 -6.96 -8.07 15.55
C GLY A 259 -7.63 -8.06 14.19
N ALA A 260 -8.91 -7.76 14.19
CA ALA A 260 -9.73 -7.68 12.98
C ALA A 260 -10.01 -6.22 12.59
N GLY A 261 -10.27 -6.01 11.32
CA GLY A 261 -10.77 -4.74 10.82
C GLY A 261 -11.85 -4.95 9.77
N ILE A 262 -12.63 -3.90 9.55
CA ILE A 262 -13.54 -3.78 8.40
C ILE A 262 -13.18 -2.50 7.67
N VAL A 263 -13.16 -2.58 6.35
CA VAL A 263 -12.96 -1.41 5.48
C VAL A 263 -14.14 -1.23 4.54
N GLU A 264 -14.52 0.02 4.32
CA GLU A 264 -15.41 0.47 3.26
C GLU A 264 -14.63 1.40 2.33
N LEU A 265 -14.59 1.08 1.03
CA LEU A 265 -13.89 1.83 -0.01
C LEU A 265 -14.89 2.34 -1.05
N ARG A 266 -14.92 3.66 -1.26
CA ARG A 266 -15.81 4.32 -2.20
C ARG A 266 -15.02 5.13 -3.22
N PRO A 267 -15.20 4.90 -4.54
CA PRO A 267 -14.58 5.74 -5.54
C PRO A 267 -15.19 7.14 -5.54
N LEU A 268 -14.33 8.16 -5.47
CA LEU A 268 -14.68 9.56 -5.57
C LEU A 268 -13.79 10.23 -6.64
N PRO A 269 -14.17 11.38 -7.20
CA PRO A 269 -13.47 11.97 -8.33
C PRO A 269 -11.99 12.29 -8.11
N ASP A 270 -11.59 12.58 -6.89
CA ASP A 270 -10.25 13.07 -6.55
C ASP A 270 -9.50 12.17 -5.53
N HIS A 271 -10.17 11.19 -4.95
CA HIS A 271 -9.61 10.26 -3.96
C HIS A 271 -10.50 9.02 -3.82
N ILE A 272 -10.00 8.00 -3.14
CA ILE A 272 -10.84 6.92 -2.63
C ILE A 272 -11.24 7.28 -1.20
N GLY A 273 -12.55 7.41 -0.98
CA GLY A 273 -13.10 7.47 0.38
C GLY A 273 -12.88 6.14 1.07
N CYS A 274 -12.27 6.16 2.25
CA CYS A 274 -11.97 4.98 3.04
C CYS A 274 -12.55 5.15 4.43
N ARG A 275 -13.38 4.20 4.88
CA ARG A 275 -13.84 4.14 6.25
C ARG A 275 -13.35 2.84 6.87
N LEU A 276 -12.76 2.94 8.05
CA LEU A 276 -12.15 1.82 8.77
C LEU A 276 -12.83 1.65 10.13
N TRP A 277 -13.12 0.41 10.49
CA TRP A 277 -13.43 -0.04 11.84
C TRP A 277 -12.32 -1.02 12.23
N LEU A 278 -11.59 -0.73 13.29
CA LEU A 278 -10.46 -1.55 13.75
C LEU A 278 -10.68 -1.93 15.21
N THR A 279 -10.42 -3.18 15.53
CA THR A 279 -10.41 -3.63 16.94
C THR A 279 -9.20 -3.10 17.69
N ASP A 280 -8.08 -2.85 16.98
CA ASP A 280 -6.89 -2.23 17.53
C ASP A 280 -6.34 -1.16 16.59
N TRP A 281 -6.19 0.06 17.09
CA TRP A 281 -5.72 1.19 16.29
C TRP A 281 -4.22 1.12 15.91
N ARG A 282 -3.43 0.25 16.54
CA ARG A 282 -2.04 -0.03 16.14
C ARG A 282 -1.95 -0.59 14.73
N ASP A 283 -3.02 -1.20 14.24
CA ASP A 283 -3.13 -1.77 12.90
C ASP A 283 -3.49 -0.75 11.80
N LEU A 284 -3.66 0.53 12.15
CA LEU A 284 -4.12 1.55 11.20
C LEU A 284 -3.20 1.70 9.99
N ALA A 285 -1.89 1.81 10.22
CA ALA A 285 -0.93 1.99 9.13
C ALA A 285 -0.97 0.81 8.16
N GLN A 286 -1.07 -0.40 8.68
CA GLN A 286 -1.17 -1.62 7.88
C GLN A 286 -2.50 -1.72 7.13
N ALA A 287 -3.62 -1.40 7.77
CA ALA A 287 -4.92 -1.38 7.11
C ALA A 287 -4.94 -0.39 5.93
N ILE A 288 -4.38 0.80 6.11
CA ILE A 288 -4.23 1.80 5.03
C ILE A 288 -3.33 1.26 3.91
N SER A 289 -2.18 0.69 4.24
CA SER A 289 -1.24 0.12 3.27
C SER A 289 -1.90 -0.97 2.43
N ARG A 290 -2.64 -1.90 3.07
CA ARG A 290 -3.38 -2.96 2.39
C ARG A 290 -4.51 -2.44 1.49
N CYS A 291 -5.25 -1.42 1.93
CA CYS A 291 -6.27 -0.75 1.11
C CYS A 291 -5.66 -0.08 -0.13
N ARG A 292 -4.54 0.63 0.02
CA ARG A 292 -3.82 1.25 -1.08
C ARG A 292 -3.33 0.20 -2.08
N ARG A 293 -2.76 -0.90 -1.57
CA ARG A 293 -2.30 -2.03 -2.38
C ARG A 293 -3.46 -2.69 -3.12
N LEU A 294 -4.57 -2.99 -2.45
CA LEU A 294 -5.75 -3.62 -3.06
C LEU A 294 -6.21 -2.89 -4.33
N LEU A 295 -6.15 -1.56 -4.32
CA LEU A 295 -6.58 -0.69 -5.41
C LEU A 295 -5.41 -0.15 -6.26
N ASP A 296 -4.18 -0.60 -5.99
CA ASP A 296 -2.97 -0.19 -6.70
C ASP A 296 -2.82 1.35 -6.80
N LEU A 297 -3.09 2.06 -5.69
CA LEU A 297 -3.15 3.53 -5.68
C LEU A 297 -1.80 4.21 -5.84
N ASP A 298 -0.70 3.49 -5.66
CA ASP A 298 0.66 4.00 -5.76
C ASP A 298 1.29 3.80 -7.15
N ALA A 299 0.64 3.07 -8.07
CA ALA A 299 1.11 2.87 -9.44
C ALA A 299 1.23 4.19 -10.22
N ASP A 300 2.14 4.23 -11.20
CA ASP A 300 2.26 5.34 -12.17
C ASP A 300 1.43 5.03 -13.43
N PRO A 301 0.20 5.55 -13.53
CA PRO A 301 -0.67 5.23 -14.66
C PRO A 301 -0.15 5.79 -15.98
N LEU A 302 0.56 6.93 -15.94
CA LEU A 302 1.03 7.56 -17.17
C LEU A 302 2.18 6.76 -17.78
N ALA A 303 3.08 6.20 -16.95
CA ALA A 303 4.15 5.34 -17.42
C ALA A 303 3.58 4.03 -18.00
N VAL A 304 2.60 3.43 -17.33
CA VAL A 304 1.94 2.20 -17.79
C VAL A 304 1.18 2.46 -19.10
N ASP A 305 0.36 3.51 -19.15
CA ASP A 305 -0.43 3.88 -20.33
C ASP A 305 0.48 4.20 -21.53
N ALA A 306 1.61 4.89 -21.32
CA ALA A 306 2.59 5.19 -22.37
C ALA A 306 3.25 3.92 -22.91
N LEU A 307 3.64 2.99 -22.02
CA LEU A 307 4.24 1.71 -22.42
C LEU A 307 3.25 0.86 -23.24
N LEU A 308 2.02 0.71 -22.76
CA LEU A 308 1.00 -0.08 -23.45
C LEU A 308 0.58 0.56 -24.77
N SER A 309 0.50 1.89 -24.84
CA SER A 309 0.14 2.61 -26.08
C SER A 309 1.23 2.55 -27.17
N ALA A 310 2.43 2.09 -26.85
CA ALA A 310 3.46 1.82 -27.86
C ALA A 310 3.06 0.63 -28.77
N ASP A 311 2.21 -0.27 -28.31
CA ASP A 311 1.62 -1.34 -29.12
C ASP A 311 0.36 -0.82 -29.83
N PRO A 312 0.31 -0.87 -31.18
CA PRO A 312 -0.84 -0.41 -31.95
C PRO A 312 -2.17 -1.11 -31.60
N ALA A 313 -2.12 -2.38 -31.15
CA ALA A 313 -3.31 -3.11 -30.74
C ALA A 313 -3.83 -2.66 -29.36
N MET A 314 -2.94 -2.22 -28.49
CA MET A 314 -3.28 -1.77 -27.13
C MET A 314 -3.66 -0.28 -27.08
N ALA A 315 -3.10 0.56 -27.94
CA ALA A 315 -3.31 2.01 -27.93
C ALA A 315 -4.80 2.43 -27.92
N PRO A 316 -5.72 1.86 -28.73
CA PRO A 316 -7.13 2.19 -28.68
C PRO A 316 -7.80 1.81 -27.35
N LEU A 317 -7.37 0.71 -26.73
CA LEU A 317 -7.90 0.25 -25.44
C LEU A 317 -7.49 1.18 -24.30
N VAL A 318 -6.22 1.61 -24.31
CA VAL A 318 -5.70 2.59 -23.34
C VAL A 318 -6.41 3.93 -23.51
N ALA A 319 -6.56 4.43 -24.74
CA ALA A 319 -7.26 5.68 -25.02
C ALA A 319 -8.72 5.68 -24.53
N LYS A 320 -9.39 4.53 -24.63
CA LYS A 320 -10.78 4.37 -24.16
C LYS A 320 -10.89 4.38 -22.63
N SER A 321 -9.87 3.90 -21.91
CA SER A 321 -9.91 3.75 -20.46
C SER A 321 -8.54 3.97 -19.84
N PRO A 322 -8.05 5.23 -19.81
CA PRO A 322 -6.73 5.54 -19.28
C PRO A 322 -6.67 5.31 -17.76
N GLY A 323 -5.50 4.98 -17.28
CA GLY A 323 -5.25 4.80 -15.84
C GLY A 323 -5.91 3.57 -15.24
N ARG A 324 -6.10 2.51 -16.01
CA ARG A 324 -6.54 1.21 -15.49
C ARG A 324 -5.51 0.66 -14.51
N ARG A 325 -5.99 0.03 -13.44
CA ARG A 325 -5.17 -0.59 -12.40
C ARG A 325 -5.38 -2.09 -12.36
N VAL A 326 -4.38 -2.80 -11.88
CA VAL A 326 -4.52 -4.21 -11.53
C VAL A 326 -5.15 -4.30 -10.14
N PRO A 327 -6.32 -4.94 -9.98
CA PRO A 327 -6.87 -5.19 -8.65
C PRO A 327 -5.95 -6.17 -7.92
N ARG A 328 -5.24 -5.69 -6.91
CA ARG A 328 -4.35 -6.53 -6.08
C ARG A 328 -5.13 -7.19 -4.94
N VAL A 329 -4.44 -7.62 -3.91
CA VAL A 329 -5.04 -8.33 -2.77
C VAL A 329 -4.57 -7.73 -1.44
N VAL A 330 -5.35 -7.94 -0.39
CA VAL A 330 -4.96 -7.53 0.97
C VAL A 330 -4.15 -8.60 1.68
N ASP A 331 -4.30 -9.86 1.23
CA ASP A 331 -3.68 -11.05 1.82
C ASP A 331 -3.31 -12.03 0.70
N GLY A 332 -2.03 -12.38 0.60
CA GLY A 332 -1.52 -13.26 -0.46
C GLY A 332 -1.97 -14.70 -0.29
N PRO A 333 -1.84 -15.31 0.89
CA PRO A 333 -2.37 -16.64 1.20
C PRO A 333 -3.87 -16.80 0.91
N GLU A 334 -4.72 -15.85 1.34
CA GLU A 334 -6.15 -15.82 0.99
C GLU A 334 -6.33 -15.95 -0.53
N PHE A 335 -5.59 -15.11 -1.28
CA PHE A 335 -5.75 -15.09 -2.72
C PHE A 335 -5.27 -16.38 -3.40
N ALA A 336 -4.17 -16.97 -2.93
CA ALA A 336 -3.67 -18.24 -3.46
C ALA A 336 -4.69 -19.38 -3.26
N VAL A 337 -5.32 -19.48 -2.08
CA VAL A 337 -6.41 -20.42 -1.83
C VAL A 337 -7.56 -20.17 -2.81
N ARG A 338 -8.02 -18.92 -2.96
CA ARG A 338 -9.10 -18.53 -3.90
C ARG A 338 -8.74 -18.86 -5.36
N ALA A 339 -7.48 -18.72 -5.75
CA ALA A 339 -7.01 -19.07 -7.10
C ALA A 339 -7.13 -20.57 -7.36
N VAL A 340 -6.77 -21.43 -6.39
CA VAL A 340 -6.95 -22.88 -6.50
C VAL A 340 -8.42 -23.24 -6.54
N LEU A 341 -9.26 -22.66 -5.68
CA LEU A 341 -10.71 -22.89 -5.69
C LEU A 341 -11.37 -22.54 -7.03
N GLY A 342 -10.83 -21.50 -7.68
CA GLY A 342 -11.34 -20.98 -8.96
C GLY A 342 -10.87 -21.71 -10.21
N GLN A 343 -9.96 -22.70 -10.08
CA GLN A 343 -9.46 -23.43 -11.25
C GLN A 343 -10.58 -24.14 -12.00
N GLN A 344 -10.67 -23.90 -13.33
CA GLN A 344 -11.59 -24.61 -14.24
C GLN A 344 -13.09 -24.52 -13.87
N ILE A 345 -13.51 -23.48 -13.12
CA ILE A 345 -14.93 -23.24 -12.81
C ILE A 345 -15.28 -21.76 -13.02
N SER A 346 -16.57 -21.47 -13.04
CA SER A 346 -17.05 -20.09 -13.14
C SER A 346 -16.73 -19.27 -11.88
N THR A 347 -16.63 -17.96 -12.03
CA THR A 347 -16.46 -17.03 -10.91
C THR A 347 -17.56 -17.20 -9.84
N ALA A 348 -18.81 -17.45 -10.26
CA ALA A 348 -19.92 -17.67 -9.35
C ALA A 348 -19.72 -18.94 -8.51
N ALA A 349 -19.29 -20.05 -9.13
CA ALA A 349 -18.99 -21.29 -8.41
C ALA A 349 -17.81 -21.13 -7.46
N ALA A 350 -16.74 -20.44 -7.89
CA ALA A 350 -15.57 -20.14 -7.05
C ALA A 350 -15.96 -19.33 -5.79
N ARG A 351 -16.82 -18.32 -5.93
CA ARG A 351 -17.36 -17.53 -4.82
C ARG A 351 -18.17 -18.41 -3.85
N THR A 352 -18.99 -19.32 -4.37
CA THR A 352 -19.78 -20.23 -3.54
C THR A 352 -18.88 -21.15 -2.73
N HIS A 353 -17.85 -21.75 -3.33
CA HIS A 353 -16.89 -22.59 -2.62
C HIS A 353 -16.12 -21.80 -1.57
N ALA A 354 -15.62 -20.60 -1.90
CA ALA A 354 -14.94 -19.74 -0.96
C ALA A 354 -15.86 -19.33 0.21
N GLY A 355 -17.13 -18.99 -0.06
CA GLY A 355 -18.12 -18.67 0.97
C GLY A 355 -18.42 -19.83 1.92
N ARG A 356 -18.44 -21.07 1.41
CA ARG A 356 -18.58 -22.27 2.26
C ARG A 356 -17.37 -22.45 3.18
N LEU A 357 -16.16 -22.29 2.66
CA LEU A 357 -14.94 -22.32 3.49
C LEU A 357 -14.97 -21.26 4.59
N VAL A 358 -15.37 -20.04 4.23
CA VAL A 358 -15.49 -18.95 5.18
C VAL A 358 -16.50 -19.24 6.28
N ALA A 359 -17.66 -19.76 5.92
CA ALA A 359 -18.71 -20.10 6.90
C ALA A 359 -18.31 -21.25 7.83
N ALA A 360 -17.50 -22.20 7.34
CA ALA A 360 -17.07 -23.37 8.13
C ALA A 360 -15.83 -23.08 8.99
N TYR A 361 -14.88 -22.28 8.51
CA TYR A 361 -13.52 -22.17 9.10
C TYR A 361 -13.05 -20.74 9.32
N GLY A 362 -13.84 -19.74 8.95
CA GLY A 362 -13.51 -18.32 9.18
C GLY A 362 -13.69 -17.91 10.63
N ASP A 363 -12.85 -16.99 11.11
CA ASP A 363 -13.07 -16.39 12.42
C ASP A 363 -14.24 -15.40 12.37
N PRO A 364 -15.19 -15.43 13.30
CA PRO A 364 -16.33 -14.51 13.29
C PRO A 364 -15.88 -13.06 13.53
N VAL A 365 -16.57 -12.12 12.87
CA VAL A 365 -16.36 -10.67 13.01
C VAL A 365 -17.69 -10.01 13.28
N ASP A 366 -17.70 -9.06 14.22
CA ASP A 366 -18.82 -8.17 14.43
C ASP A 366 -18.74 -6.99 13.43
N ASP A 367 -19.75 -6.90 12.55
CA ASP A 367 -19.88 -5.81 11.59
C ASP A 367 -20.95 -4.82 12.06
N PRO A 368 -20.59 -3.61 12.55
CA PRO A 368 -21.54 -2.61 13.01
C PRO A 368 -22.55 -2.17 11.95
N ALA A 369 -22.22 -2.32 10.67
CA ALA A 369 -23.11 -2.01 9.56
C ALA A 369 -23.88 -3.22 9.03
N GLY A 370 -23.56 -4.44 9.48
CA GLY A 370 -24.11 -5.72 9.03
C GLY A 370 -23.68 -6.11 7.62
N GLY A 371 -23.73 -7.40 7.32
CA GLY A 371 -23.42 -7.98 6.01
C GLY A 371 -22.12 -8.79 5.98
N LEU A 372 -21.07 -8.35 6.65
CA LEU A 372 -19.82 -9.11 6.81
C LEU A 372 -19.88 -9.93 8.11
N THR A 373 -19.41 -11.16 8.07
CA THR A 373 -19.60 -12.09 9.19
C THR A 373 -18.31 -12.76 9.65
N HIS A 374 -17.30 -12.88 8.78
CA HIS A 374 -16.08 -13.64 9.08
C HIS A 374 -14.85 -12.98 8.47
N LEU A 375 -13.68 -13.26 9.03
CA LEU A 375 -12.40 -13.19 8.35
C LEU A 375 -12.23 -14.39 7.43
N PHE A 376 -11.50 -14.25 6.33
CA PHE A 376 -11.12 -15.40 5.53
C PHE A 376 -10.24 -16.34 6.37
N PRO A 377 -10.46 -17.68 6.31
CA PRO A 377 -9.71 -18.63 7.14
C PRO A 377 -8.21 -18.60 6.82
N THR A 378 -7.39 -18.78 7.85
CA THR A 378 -5.94 -18.89 7.69
C THR A 378 -5.54 -20.22 7.04
N PRO A 379 -4.35 -20.33 6.41
CA PRO A 379 -3.82 -21.61 5.97
C PRO A 379 -3.85 -22.69 7.07
N ALA A 380 -3.46 -22.33 8.30
CA ALA A 380 -3.47 -23.22 9.46
C ALA A 380 -4.87 -23.72 9.81
N ALA A 381 -5.88 -22.84 9.77
CA ALA A 381 -7.27 -23.25 10.01
C ALA A 381 -7.77 -24.21 8.93
N LEU A 382 -7.32 -24.06 7.69
CA LEU A 382 -7.71 -24.93 6.57
C LEU A 382 -6.95 -26.26 6.56
N ALA A 383 -5.68 -26.30 6.92
CA ALA A 383 -4.84 -27.50 6.91
C ALA A 383 -5.25 -28.52 7.98
N GLY A 384 -5.85 -28.05 9.08
CA GLY A 384 -6.37 -28.92 10.16
C GLY A 384 -7.64 -29.70 9.79
N HIS A 385 -8.20 -29.54 8.59
CA HIS A 385 -9.49 -30.12 8.19
C HIS A 385 -9.37 -30.97 6.94
N ASP A 386 -10.25 -31.95 6.80
CA ASP A 386 -10.30 -32.83 5.62
C ASP A 386 -10.81 -32.05 4.40
N PRO A 387 -10.00 -31.83 3.34
CA PRO A 387 -10.47 -31.26 2.08
C PRO A 387 -11.62 -32.08 1.45
N GLY A 388 -11.89 -33.29 1.92
CA GLY A 388 -12.98 -34.14 1.47
C GLY A 388 -14.37 -33.54 1.65
N GLU A 389 -14.55 -32.66 2.63
CA GLU A 389 -15.81 -31.93 2.85
C GLU A 389 -16.09 -30.88 1.75
N LEU A 390 -15.08 -30.48 0.98
CA LEU A 390 -15.26 -29.60 -0.15
C LEU A 390 -15.72 -30.39 -1.38
N ALA A 391 -16.88 -30.04 -1.91
CA ALA A 391 -17.43 -30.63 -3.13
C ALA A 391 -16.62 -30.22 -4.36
N MET A 392 -15.38 -30.72 -4.48
CA MET A 392 -14.47 -30.46 -5.60
C MET A 392 -13.70 -31.74 -5.98
N PRO A 393 -13.17 -31.84 -7.23
CA PRO A 393 -12.38 -32.99 -7.68
C PRO A 393 -11.17 -33.26 -6.78
N GLN A 394 -10.79 -34.55 -6.62
CA GLN A 394 -9.65 -34.96 -5.79
C GLN A 394 -8.36 -34.22 -6.16
N THR A 395 -8.05 -34.12 -7.45
CA THR A 395 -6.85 -33.40 -7.92
C THR A 395 -6.76 -31.97 -7.43
N ARG A 396 -7.91 -31.28 -7.30
CA ARG A 396 -7.93 -29.90 -6.79
C ARG A 396 -7.79 -29.88 -5.26
N ARG A 397 -8.32 -30.88 -4.55
CA ARG A 397 -8.09 -31.06 -3.11
C ARG A 397 -6.61 -31.29 -2.82
N ASP A 398 -5.94 -32.13 -3.62
CA ASP A 398 -4.51 -32.39 -3.48
C ASP A 398 -3.68 -31.13 -3.77
N THR A 399 -4.06 -30.35 -4.80
CA THR A 399 -3.44 -29.06 -5.09
C THR A 399 -3.61 -28.06 -3.93
N LEU A 400 -4.80 -27.99 -3.33
CA LEU A 400 -5.05 -27.13 -2.18
C LEU A 400 -4.23 -27.59 -0.95
N ALA A 401 -4.20 -28.87 -0.66
CA ALA A 401 -3.41 -29.44 0.44
C ALA A 401 -1.91 -29.16 0.26
N GLY A 402 -1.38 -29.30 -0.96
CA GLY A 402 0.01 -28.96 -1.26
C GLY A 402 0.32 -27.47 -1.06
N LEU A 403 -0.59 -26.58 -1.47
CA LEU A 403 -0.47 -25.14 -1.23
C LEU A 403 -0.46 -24.81 0.27
N LEU A 404 -1.43 -25.36 1.03
CA LEU A 404 -1.55 -25.12 2.47
C LEU A 404 -0.29 -25.60 3.21
N GLY A 405 0.21 -26.81 2.90
CA GLY A 405 1.44 -27.32 3.47
C GLY A 405 2.66 -26.45 3.17
N ALA A 406 2.79 -25.92 1.96
CA ALA A 406 3.88 -25.02 1.60
C ALA A 406 3.83 -23.67 2.34
N LEU A 407 2.61 -23.13 2.55
CA LEU A 407 2.39 -21.89 3.31
C LEU A 407 2.69 -22.10 4.79
N GLU A 408 2.23 -23.18 5.40
CA GLU A 408 2.43 -23.49 6.82
C GLU A 408 3.89 -23.80 7.17
N ALA A 409 4.58 -24.53 6.31
CA ALA A 409 6.01 -24.80 6.49
C ALA A 409 6.88 -23.53 6.40
N GLY A 410 6.28 -22.37 6.08
CA GLY A 410 7.00 -21.10 5.88
C GLY A 410 7.93 -21.11 4.65
N GLY A 411 7.84 -22.15 3.82
CA GLY A 411 8.61 -22.25 2.59
C GLY A 411 8.15 -21.25 1.52
N LEU A 412 6.84 -21.08 1.40
CA LEU A 412 6.21 -20.15 0.46
C LEU A 412 5.73 -18.91 1.21
N ASP A 413 6.31 -17.76 0.89
CA ASP A 413 5.90 -16.46 1.40
C ASP A 413 5.22 -15.65 0.27
N LEU A 414 3.99 -15.21 0.51
CA LEU A 414 3.19 -14.39 -0.41
C LEU A 414 2.84 -13.01 0.19
N ASP A 415 3.53 -12.62 1.25
CA ASP A 415 3.33 -11.34 1.92
C ASP A 415 4.03 -10.18 1.19
N VAL A 416 3.80 -8.96 1.66
CA VAL A 416 4.27 -7.70 1.02
C VAL A 416 5.79 -7.61 0.83
N GLY A 417 6.56 -8.32 1.64
CA GLY A 417 8.02 -8.33 1.61
C GLY A 417 8.64 -9.52 0.90
N SER A 418 7.84 -10.42 0.32
CA SER A 418 8.33 -11.65 -0.28
C SER A 418 9.27 -11.42 -1.46
N ASP A 419 10.15 -12.39 -1.67
CA ASP A 419 10.98 -12.48 -2.88
C ASP A 419 10.14 -13.04 -4.02
N TRP A 420 9.83 -12.21 -5.00
CA TRP A 420 8.92 -12.56 -6.10
C TRP A 420 9.44 -13.72 -6.96
N GLN A 421 10.76 -13.76 -7.23
CA GLN A 421 11.35 -14.82 -8.04
C GLN A 421 11.28 -16.17 -7.31
N ARG A 422 11.64 -16.15 -6.03
CA ARG A 422 11.55 -17.34 -5.17
C ARG A 422 10.11 -17.81 -5.01
N ALA A 423 9.17 -16.92 -4.75
CA ALA A 423 7.75 -17.27 -4.62
C ALA A 423 7.19 -17.89 -5.91
N ARG A 424 7.51 -17.32 -7.09
CA ARG A 424 7.13 -17.87 -8.39
C ARG A 424 7.72 -19.25 -8.63
N ALA A 425 9.01 -19.45 -8.33
CA ALA A 425 9.68 -20.74 -8.49
C ALA A 425 9.01 -21.81 -7.59
N LEU A 426 8.71 -21.48 -6.34
CA LEU A 426 8.04 -22.38 -5.41
C LEU A 426 6.59 -22.69 -5.84
N LEU A 427 5.82 -21.70 -6.25
CA LEU A 427 4.48 -21.91 -6.80
C LEU A 427 4.52 -22.83 -8.03
N SER A 428 5.48 -22.63 -8.93
CA SER A 428 5.63 -23.45 -10.14
C SER A 428 6.01 -24.90 -9.86
N ALA A 429 6.62 -25.16 -8.70
CA ALA A 429 6.99 -26.51 -8.27
C ALA A 429 5.83 -27.28 -7.61
N LEU A 430 4.74 -26.59 -7.24
CA LEU A 430 3.59 -27.24 -6.62
C LEU A 430 2.75 -27.99 -7.66
N PRO A 431 2.39 -29.25 -7.39
CA PRO A 431 1.49 -30.02 -8.26
C PRO A 431 0.15 -29.31 -8.46
N GLY A 432 -0.34 -29.26 -9.70
CA GLY A 432 -1.60 -28.60 -10.05
C GLY A 432 -1.50 -27.09 -10.29
N PHE A 433 -0.31 -26.49 -10.17
CA PHE A 433 -0.07 -25.08 -10.51
C PHE A 433 0.46 -24.95 -11.93
N GLY A 434 -0.44 -24.65 -12.88
CA GLY A 434 -0.04 -24.29 -14.22
C GLY A 434 0.44 -22.83 -14.31
N PRO A 435 1.10 -22.44 -15.43
CA PRO A 435 1.65 -21.09 -15.63
C PRO A 435 0.62 -19.99 -15.38
N TRP A 436 -0.63 -20.17 -15.81
CA TRP A 436 -1.70 -19.18 -15.59
C TRP A 436 -1.96 -18.92 -14.11
N THR A 437 -2.05 -20.00 -13.29
CA THR A 437 -2.29 -19.87 -11.85
C THR A 437 -1.13 -19.17 -11.16
N VAL A 438 0.11 -19.56 -11.49
CA VAL A 438 1.33 -18.96 -10.96
C VAL A 438 1.38 -17.47 -11.28
N GLU A 439 1.21 -17.09 -12.55
CA GLU A 439 1.29 -15.70 -12.98
C GLU A 439 0.13 -14.85 -12.44
N THR A 440 -1.06 -15.42 -12.30
CA THR A 440 -2.19 -14.73 -11.68
C THR A 440 -1.93 -14.42 -10.21
N ILE A 441 -1.37 -15.37 -9.45
CA ILE A 441 -0.98 -15.14 -8.05
C ILE A 441 0.17 -14.12 -7.99
N ALA A 442 1.19 -14.28 -8.83
CA ALA A 442 2.32 -13.36 -8.87
C ALA A 442 1.88 -11.93 -9.17
N MET A 443 1.05 -11.71 -10.21
CA MET A 443 0.56 -10.39 -10.60
C MET A 443 -0.28 -9.73 -9.50
N ARG A 444 -1.10 -10.50 -8.78
CA ARG A 444 -2.06 -9.92 -7.84
C ARG A 444 -1.58 -9.86 -6.39
N ALA A 445 -0.84 -10.88 -5.95
CA ALA A 445 -0.37 -10.96 -4.57
C ALA A 445 1.02 -10.35 -4.40
N LEU A 446 1.92 -10.56 -5.35
CA LEU A 446 3.29 -10.06 -5.24
C LEU A 446 3.46 -8.65 -5.82
N GLY A 447 2.91 -8.37 -6.99
CA GLY A 447 2.92 -7.05 -7.62
C GLY A 447 3.40 -7.02 -9.03
#